data_a28b149d6530034fad88951df4ca6ff2
#
_entry.id   a28b149d6530034fad88951df4ca6ff2
#
_cell.length_a   1.000
_cell.length_b   1.000
_cell.length_c   1.000
_cell.angle_alpha   90.00
_cell.angle_beta   90.00
_cell.angle_gamma   90.00
#
_symmetry.space_group_name_H-M   'P 1'
#
loop_
_entity.id
_entity.type
_entity.pdbx_description
1 polymer ?
#
loop_
_entity_poly.entity_id
_entity_poly.type
_entity_poly.pdbx_seq_one_letter_code
_entity_poly.pdbx_strand_id
1 'polypeptide(L)'
;MKKLLPLALICTAAFAHAHEVWVNAPAELPAKSSLKAELAYSHDFPHAEAIPADRLHIFAPLHITSPDGKTAALKQQGENYQYVSGSLKKGSYIVSATYKPTFWSKDAAGKWAQKNLAERPEAVFCQQSQMFGKAVVVVDGGADETAISRPVGQTLEIVPLANPNSLQPGQALPVQILYQGEPLAGATVTATSDTFAERDSAAAHDHREPQAFSGQTDKQGKVNVLPLIEGLWKVKVVHKTPFADAKVCQESAAYATLVMPIGKERAQGHGHHHHHHH
;
A
#
# COMPACT_ATOMS: atom_id res chain seq x y z
N MET A 1 -46.69 29.41 0.73
CA MET A 1 -45.61 28.92 -0.18
C MET A 1 -44.61 28.18 0.65
N LYS A 2 -44.59 26.85 0.52
CA LYS A 2 -43.61 26.01 1.22
C LYS A 2 -42.30 26.07 0.42
N LYS A 3 -41.27 26.68 0.98
CA LYS A 3 -39.92 26.60 0.42
C LYS A 3 -39.37 25.22 0.73
N LEU A 4 -39.25 24.37 -0.27
CA LEU A 4 -38.49 23.16 -0.21
C LEU A 4 -37.00 23.56 -0.20
N LEU A 5 -36.36 23.44 0.96
CA LEU A 5 -34.92 23.47 1.05
C LEU A 5 -34.39 22.19 0.41
N PRO A 6 -33.53 22.26 -0.61
CA PRO A 6 -32.87 21.06 -1.09
C PRO A 6 -32.01 20.48 0.03
N LEU A 7 -32.32 19.26 0.41
CA LEU A 7 -31.45 18.47 1.30
C LEU A 7 -30.16 18.21 0.52
N ALA A 8 -29.13 19.02 0.79
CA ALA A 8 -27.80 18.72 0.29
C ALA A 8 -27.32 17.44 1.00
N LEU A 9 -27.44 16.31 0.33
CA LEU A 9 -26.84 15.07 0.78
C LEU A 9 -25.32 15.24 0.65
N ILE A 10 -24.69 15.75 1.71
CA ILE A 10 -23.24 15.78 1.80
C ILE A 10 -22.81 14.33 2.03
N CYS A 11 -22.40 13.67 0.95
CA CYS A 11 -21.86 12.32 1.01
C CYS A 11 -20.44 12.39 1.59
N THR A 12 -20.33 12.50 2.92
CA THR A 12 -19.04 12.48 3.65
C THR A 12 -18.51 11.06 3.86
N ALA A 13 -19.23 10.05 3.35
CA ALA A 13 -18.96 8.64 3.61
C ALA A 13 -17.66 8.09 2.99
N ALA A 14 -17.06 8.80 2.00
CA ALA A 14 -15.90 8.31 1.27
C ALA A 14 -14.58 8.43 2.04
N PHE A 15 -14.50 9.29 3.07
CA PHE A 15 -13.22 9.69 3.66
C PHE A 15 -12.60 8.67 4.62
N ALA A 16 -13.39 7.87 5.32
CA ALA A 16 -12.85 6.91 6.29
C ALA A 16 -12.10 5.74 5.63
N HIS A 17 -12.38 5.44 4.34
CA HIS A 17 -11.77 4.36 3.57
C HIS A 17 -10.88 4.83 2.42
N ALA A 18 -10.61 6.15 2.33
CA ALA A 18 -9.73 6.72 1.31
C ALA A 18 -8.24 6.49 1.62
N HIS A 19 -7.90 6.13 2.86
CA HIS A 19 -6.53 5.83 3.24
C HIS A 19 -6.08 4.48 2.68
N GLU A 20 -4.86 4.49 2.17
CA GLU A 20 -4.15 3.29 1.74
C GLU A 20 -2.87 3.12 2.55
N VAL A 21 -2.38 1.90 2.60
CA VAL A 21 -1.11 1.56 3.25
C VAL A 21 -0.08 1.26 2.18
N TRP A 22 1.09 1.86 2.28
CA TRP A 22 2.23 1.52 1.46
C TRP A 22 3.53 1.72 2.24
N VAL A 23 4.63 1.25 1.67
CA VAL A 23 5.98 1.42 2.23
C VAL A 23 6.75 2.37 1.35
N ASN A 24 7.31 3.43 1.94
CA ASN A 24 8.33 4.24 1.31
C ASN A 24 9.71 3.79 1.80
N ALA A 25 10.57 3.40 0.87
CA ALA A 25 11.92 2.98 1.16
C ALA A 25 12.85 3.35 0.00
N PRO A 26 14.14 3.60 0.24
CA PRO A 26 15.08 3.79 -0.85
C PRO A 26 15.17 2.52 -1.69
N ALA A 27 15.26 2.67 -3.01
CA ALA A 27 15.40 1.54 -3.92
C ALA A 27 16.76 0.85 -3.78
N GLU A 28 17.81 1.65 -3.57
CA GLU A 28 19.19 1.19 -3.47
C GLU A 28 19.90 1.87 -2.30
N LEU A 29 20.77 1.11 -1.65
CA LEU A 29 21.64 1.59 -0.57
C LEU A 29 23.06 1.07 -0.79
N PRO A 30 24.08 1.87 -0.41
CA PRO A 30 25.45 1.36 -0.34
C PRO A 30 25.59 0.34 0.81
N ALA A 31 26.63 -0.51 0.73
CA ALA A 31 26.95 -1.46 1.80
C ALA A 31 27.13 -0.76 3.15
N LYS A 32 26.77 -1.44 4.21
CA LYS A 32 26.87 -0.98 5.62
C LYS A 32 26.00 0.26 5.93
N SER A 33 25.07 0.60 5.06
CA SER A 33 24.09 1.65 5.33
C SER A 33 22.96 1.13 6.21
N SER A 34 22.39 2.05 7.00
CA SER A 34 21.13 1.81 7.69
C SER A 34 19.98 2.25 6.79
N LEU A 35 18.93 1.42 6.75
CA LEU A 35 17.69 1.74 6.06
C LEU A 35 16.87 2.70 6.91
N LYS A 36 16.31 3.72 6.25
CA LYS A 36 15.20 4.52 6.78
C LYS A 36 13.99 4.28 5.89
N ALA A 37 12.91 3.80 6.49
CA ALA A 37 11.67 3.48 5.78
C ALA A 37 10.48 4.12 6.47
N GLU A 38 9.40 4.31 5.72
CA GLU A 38 8.16 4.89 6.21
C GLU A 38 7.01 3.94 6.04
N LEU A 39 6.20 3.79 7.10
CA LEU A 39 4.88 3.17 7.07
C LEU A 39 3.90 4.26 6.67
N ALA A 40 3.50 4.32 5.40
CA ALA A 40 2.54 5.29 4.95
C ALA A 40 1.11 4.79 5.15
N TYR A 41 0.30 5.62 5.79
CA TYR A 41 -1.14 5.47 5.89
C TYR A 41 -1.77 6.82 5.56
N SER A 42 -2.19 6.97 4.32
CA SER A 42 -2.58 8.26 3.78
C SER A 42 -3.45 8.08 2.53
N HIS A 43 -4.08 9.15 2.08
CA HIS A 43 -4.78 9.25 0.79
C HIS A 43 -3.99 10.12 -0.22
N ASP A 44 -2.80 10.55 0.14
CA ASP A 44 -1.98 11.47 -0.65
C ASP A 44 -0.64 10.82 -1.05
N PHE A 45 -0.71 9.79 -1.89
CA PHE A 45 0.49 9.11 -2.39
C PHE A 45 1.40 10.08 -3.14
N PRO A 46 2.71 10.11 -2.88
CA PRO A 46 3.51 9.21 -2.06
C PRO A 46 3.83 9.72 -0.64
N HIS A 47 3.10 10.70 -0.12
CA HIS A 47 3.40 11.37 1.13
C HIS A 47 2.91 10.60 2.35
N ALA A 48 3.84 10.17 3.21
CA ALA A 48 3.53 9.62 4.52
C ALA A 48 3.26 10.76 5.51
N GLU A 49 2.40 10.50 6.47
CA GLU A 49 2.02 11.45 7.51
C GLU A 49 1.86 10.74 8.86
N ALA A 50 1.80 11.50 9.94
CA ALA A 50 1.58 10.94 11.26
C ALA A 50 0.30 10.12 11.31
N ILE A 51 0.40 8.91 11.85
CA ILE A 51 -0.74 8.01 12.01
C ILE A 51 -1.59 8.53 13.17
N PRO A 52 -2.92 8.71 13.00
CA PRO A 52 -3.80 9.12 14.08
C PRO A 52 -3.67 8.21 15.30
N ALA A 53 -3.67 8.81 16.49
CA ALA A 53 -3.44 8.07 17.74
C ALA A 53 -4.45 6.93 17.99
N ASP A 54 -5.70 7.12 17.56
CA ASP A 54 -6.77 6.12 17.67
C ASP A 54 -6.64 4.96 16.67
N ARG A 55 -5.64 5.00 15.79
CA ARG A 55 -5.38 3.97 14.78
C ARG A 55 -4.00 3.31 14.90
N LEU A 56 -3.12 3.84 15.75
CA LEU A 56 -1.77 3.27 15.94
C LEU A 56 -1.80 1.79 16.31
N HIS A 57 -2.74 1.36 17.13
CA HIS A 57 -2.86 -0.03 17.57
C HIS A 57 -3.18 -1.01 16.44
N ILE A 58 -3.67 -0.52 15.30
CA ILE A 58 -4.00 -1.34 14.12
C ILE A 58 -2.73 -1.81 13.42
N PHE A 59 -1.65 -1.06 13.50
CA PHE A 59 -0.42 -1.32 12.76
C PHE A 59 0.56 -2.19 13.53
N ALA A 60 1.12 -3.19 12.85
CA ALA A 60 2.37 -3.80 13.28
C ALA A 60 3.54 -2.86 12.95
N PRO A 61 4.70 -2.98 13.62
CA PRO A 61 5.91 -2.33 13.13
C PRO A 61 6.23 -2.76 11.70
N LEU A 62 6.89 -1.89 10.92
CA LEU A 62 7.49 -2.35 9.67
C LEU A 62 8.43 -3.53 9.93
N HIS A 63 8.41 -4.50 9.03
CA HIS A 63 9.30 -5.65 9.06
C HIS A 63 10.24 -5.61 7.87
N ILE A 64 11.43 -6.14 8.05
CA ILE A 64 12.41 -6.36 7.00
C ILE A 64 12.69 -7.84 6.86
N THR A 65 12.63 -8.34 5.63
CA THR A 65 13.02 -9.70 5.29
C THR A 65 14.39 -9.64 4.62
N SER A 66 15.36 -10.30 5.22
CA SER A 66 16.75 -10.35 4.75
C SER A 66 16.91 -11.32 3.58
N PRO A 67 18.06 -11.28 2.86
CA PRO A 67 18.29 -12.17 1.72
C PRO A 67 18.18 -13.66 2.04
N ASP A 68 18.44 -14.06 3.28
CA ASP A 68 18.30 -15.44 3.76
C ASP A 68 16.86 -15.86 4.10
N GLY A 69 15.90 -14.93 3.96
CA GLY A 69 14.49 -15.16 4.24
C GLY A 69 14.07 -14.91 5.69
N LYS A 70 14.99 -14.53 6.57
CA LYS A 70 14.65 -14.18 7.96
C LYS A 70 13.98 -12.83 8.02
N THR A 71 12.90 -12.73 8.79
CA THR A 71 12.13 -11.50 8.98
C THR A 71 12.27 -11.00 10.40
N ALA A 72 12.45 -9.70 10.56
CA ALA A 72 12.55 -9.01 11.85
C ALA A 72 11.83 -7.67 11.81
N ALA A 73 11.36 -7.22 12.97
CA ALA A 73 10.77 -5.89 13.10
C ALA A 73 11.86 -4.82 12.99
N LEU A 74 11.56 -3.75 12.25
CA LEU A 74 12.36 -2.53 12.26
C LEU A 74 12.07 -1.73 13.54
N LYS A 75 13.03 -0.90 13.93
CA LYS A 75 12.90 -0.03 15.10
C LYS A 75 12.19 1.27 14.69
N GLN A 76 11.13 1.64 15.38
CA GLN A 76 10.50 2.95 15.22
C GLN A 76 11.42 4.02 15.82
N GLN A 77 11.68 5.07 15.04
CA GLN A 77 12.52 6.19 15.44
C GLN A 77 12.08 7.44 14.69
N GLY A 78 11.90 8.54 15.42
CA GLY A 78 11.38 9.79 14.87
C GLY A 78 9.86 9.83 14.95
N GLU A 79 9.21 10.29 13.88
CA GLU A 79 7.76 10.31 13.79
C GLU A 79 7.17 8.88 13.84
N ASN A 80 5.91 8.75 14.25
CA ASN A 80 5.29 7.44 14.52
C ASN A 80 5.19 6.51 13.31
N TYR A 81 5.48 7.00 12.10
CA TYR A 81 5.49 6.24 10.86
C TYR A 81 6.91 5.98 10.33
N GLN A 82 7.94 6.43 11.04
CA GLN A 82 9.34 6.31 10.63
C GLN A 82 10.03 5.15 11.33
N TYR A 83 10.78 4.37 10.55
CA TYR A 83 11.45 3.16 11.00
C TYR A 83 12.88 3.11 10.48
N VAL A 84 13.77 2.48 11.24
CA VAL A 84 15.17 2.35 10.89
C VAL A 84 15.65 0.92 11.10
N SER A 85 16.62 0.52 10.30
CA SER A 85 17.39 -0.72 10.49
C SER A 85 18.76 -0.45 11.10
N GLY A 86 19.45 -1.50 11.53
CA GLY A 86 20.89 -1.48 11.67
C GLY A 86 21.59 -1.46 10.31
N SER A 87 22.93 -1.57 10.34
CA SER A 87 23.75 -1.66 9.13
C SER A 87 23.38 -2.92 8.31
N LEU A 88 23.16 -2.75 7.02
CA LEU A 88 22.75 -3.82 6.10
C LEU A 88 23.93 -4.29 5.23
N LYS A 89 24.00 -5.60 5.04
CA LYS A 89 24.94 -6.26 4.14
C LYS A 89 24.39 -6.27 2.71
N LYS A 90 25.28 -6.48 1.74
CA LYS A 90 24.91 -6.71 0.33
C LYS A 90 23.80 -7.75 0.19
N GLY A 91 22.79 -7.43 -0.62
CA GLY A 91 21.69 -8.32 -0.93
C GLY A 91 20.39 -7.58 -1.21
N SER A 92 19.34 -8.37 -1.46
CA SER A 92 17.99 -7.87 -1.70
C SER A 92 17.12 -8.09 -0.46
N TYR A 93 16.46 -7.02 -0.04
CA TYR A 93 15.63 -6.98 1.17
C TYR A 93 14.19 -6.62 0.78
N ILE A 94 13.23 -7.11 1.56
CA ILE A 94 11.82 -6.72 1.43
C ILE A 94 11.41 -6.03 2.72
N VAL A 95 10.85 -4.81 2.59
CA VAL A 95 10.23 -4.09 3.69
C VAL A 95 8.74 -4.24 3.56
N SER A 96 8.07 -4.67 4.63
CA SER A 96 6.65 -4.96 4.62
C SER A 96 5.89 -4.25 5.74
N ALA A 97 4.68 -3.79 5.40
CA ALA A 97 3.75 -3.13 6.29
C ALA A 97 2.51 -4.00 6.50
N THR A 98 1.98 -3.99 7.71
CA THR A 98 0.76 -4.70 8.08
C THR A 98 -0.18 -3.80 8.86
N TYR A 99 -1.36 -3.60 8.29
CA TYR A 99 -2.55 -3.07 8.95
C TYR A 99 -3.40 -4.29 9.31
N LYS A 100 -3.52 -4.57 10.61
CA LYS A 100 -4.17 -5.78 11.12
C LYS A 100 -5.67 -5.78 10.85
N PRO A 101 -6.31 -6.95 10.73
CA PRO A 101 -7.76 -7.03 10.55
C PRO A 101 -8.51 -6.18 11.57
N THR A 102 -9.35 -5.28 11.08
CA THR A 102 -10.05 -4.29 11.90
C THR A 102 -11.46 -4.13 11.37
N PHE A 103 -12.45 -4.18 12.25
CA PHE A 103 -13.83 -3.93 11.88
C PHE A 103 -14.11 -2.44 11.76
N TRP A 104 -14.73 -2.09 10.65
CA TRP A 104 -15.25 -0.75 10.40
C TRP A 104 -16.72 -0.86 10.04
N SER A 105 -17.57 -0.13 10.74
CA SER A 105 -18.99 -0.08 10.45
C SER A 105 -19.47 1.35 10.30
N LYS A 106 -20.49 1.53 9.47
CA LYS A 106 -21.08 2.83 9.22
C LYS A 106 -22.57 2.79 9.51
N ASP A 107 -23.09 3.89 10.09
CA ASP A 107 -24.52 4.08 10.32
C ASP A 107 -25.23 4.65 9.09
N ALA A 108 -26.55 4.84 9.19
CA ALA A 108 -27.35 5.41 8.11
C ALA A 108 -26.96 6.85 7.74
N ALA A 109 -26.35 7.59 8.66
CA ALA A 109 -25.82 8.94 8.42
C ALA A 109 -24.42 8.91 7.76
N GLY A 110 -23.84 7.74 7.53
CA GLY A 110 -22.52 7.59 6.94
C GLY A 110 -21.35 7.73 7.92
N LYS A 111 -21.60 7.74 9.22
CA LYS A 111 -20.57 7.86 10.24
C LYS A 111 -19.92 6.50 10.49
N TRP A 112 -18.58 6.45 10.39
CA TRP A 112 -17.77 5.27 10.61
C TRP A 112 -17.30 5.13 12.06
N ALA A 113 -17.18 3.89 12.52
CA ALA A 113 -16.59 3.54 13.80
C ALA A 113 -15.85 2.19 13.72
N GLN A 114 -14.83 2.02 14.56
CA GLN A 114 -14.08 0.77 14.70
C GLN A 114 -14.88 -0.24 15.52
N LYS A 115 -15.98 -0.69 14.98
CA LYS A 115 -16.90 -1.65 15.62
C LYS A 115 -17.52 -2.55 14.58
N ASN A 116 -17.84 -3.79 14.96
CA ASN A 116 -18.59 -4.70 14.13
C ASN A 116 -20.12 -4.48 14.31
N LEU A 117 -20.94 -5.25 13.59
CA LEU A 117 -22.41 -5.13 13.67
C LEU A 117 -22.96 -5.52 15.02
N ALA A 118 -22.37 -6.50 15.70
CA ALA A 118 -22.83 -6.94 17.02
C ALA A 118 -22.58 -5.85 18.09
N GLU A 119 -21.50 -5.11 17.95
CA GLU A 119 -21.15 -4.01 18.85
C GLU A 119 -21.88 -2.69 18.53
N ARG A 120 -22.45 -2.58 17.32
CA ARG A 120 -23.08 -1.38 16.80
C ARG A 120 -24.36 -1.71 16.03
N PRO A 121 -25.48 -2.00 16.74
CA PRO A 121 -26.72 -2.45 16.11
C PRO A 121 -27.32 -1.48 15.09
N GLU A 122 -27.08 -0.17 15.23
CA GLU A 122 -27.55 0.86 14.30
C GLU A 122 -26.75 0.92 12.98
N ALA A 123 -25.63 0.20 12.89
CA ALA A 123 -24.83 0.17 11.67
C ALA A 123 -25.59 -0.51 10.52
N VAL A 124 -25.44 0.07 9.32
CA VAL A 124 -26.03 -0.44 8.09
C VAL A 124 -25.04 -1.18 7.21
N PHE A 125 -23.74 -1.03 7.47
CA PHE A 125 -22.68 -1.69 6.74
C PHE A 125 -21.49 -1.97 7.63
N CYS A 126 -20.81 -3.10 7.40
CA CYS A 126 -19.57 -3.45 8.09
C CYS A 126 -18.60 -4.12 7.11
N GLN A 127 -17.34 -3.72 7.23
CA GLN A 127 -16.22 -4.36 6.54
C GLN A 127 -15.13 -4.66 7.56
N GLN A 128 -14.60 -5.89 7.55
CA GLN A 128 -13.33 -6.16 8.19
C GLN A 128 -12.22 -5.88 7.18
N SER A 129 -11.43 -4.85 7.46
CA SER A 129 -10.35 -4.41 6.57
C SER A 129 -8.99 -4.87 7.09
N GLN A 130 -8.12 -5.31 6.19
CA GLN A 130 -6.71 -5.52 6.43
C GLN A 130 -5.92 -5.01 5.23
N MET A 131 -4.76 -4.41 5.51
CA MET A 131 -3.97 -3.75 4.46
C MET A 131 -2.51 -4.13 4.57
N PHE A 132 -1.85 -4.28 3.43
CA PHE A 132 -0.46 -4.69 3.33
C PHE A 132 0.28 -3.78 2.37
N GLY A 133 1.54 -3.49 2.71
CA GLY A 133 2.45 -2.75 1.84
C GLY A 133 3.76 -3.50 1.68
N LYS A 134 4.46 -3.25 0.58
CA LYS A 134 5.74 -3.85 0.28
C LYS A 134 6.60 -2.91 -0.55
N ALA A 135 7.90 -2.91 -0.26
CA ALA A 135 8.93 -2.30 -1.09
C ALA A 135 10.19 -3.17 -1.09
N VAL A 136 10.91 -3.17 -2.20
CA VAL A 136 12.18 -3.88 -2.35
C VAL A 136 13.33 -2.90 -2.19
N VAL A 137 14.35 -3.28 -1.42
CA VAL A 137 15.57 -2.50 -1.23
C VAL A 137 16.77 -3.35 -1.64
N VAL A 138 17.58 -2.86 -2.55
CA VAL A 138 18.78 -3.53 -3.02
C VAL A 138 20.00 -2.84 -2.40
N VAL A 139 20.80 -3.59 -1.65
CA VAL A 139 21.98 -3.09 -0.96
C VAL A 139 23.24 -3.52 -1.69
N ASP A 140 24.13 -2.55 -1.97
CA ASP A 140 25.43 -2.78 -2.60
C ASP A 140 25.34 -3.51 -3.95
N GLY A 141 24.34 -3.17 -4.78
CA GLY A 141 24.13 -3.82 -6.07
C GLY A 141 23.81 -5.30 -5.98
N GLY A 142 23.39 -5.79 -4.83
CA GLY A 142 23.08 -7.18 -4.57
C GLY A 142 21.68 -7.61 -4.99
N ALA A 143 21.24 -7.24 -6.20
CA ALA A 143 19.97 -7.69 -6.74
C ALA A 143 19.95 -9.21 -6.92
N ASP A 144 18.97 -9.88 -6.31
CA ASP A 144 18.78 -11.33 -6.38
C ASP A 144 17.29 -11.64 -6.53
N GLU A 145 16.90 -12.14 -7.69
CA GLU A 145 15.50 -12.43 -7.99
C GLU A 145 14.90 -13.48 -7.04
N THR A 146 15.68 -14.44 -6.57
CA THR A 146 15.19 -15.43 -5.60
C THR A 146 14.74 -14.77 -4.30
N ALA A 147 15.53 -13.85 -3.77
CA ALA A 147 15.18 -13.09 -2.57
C ALA A 147 14.02 -12.13 -2.82
N ILE A 148 13.99 -11.44 -3.96
CA ILE A 148 12.96 -10.48 -4.35
C ILE A 148 11.60 -11.17 -4.53
N SER A 149 11.59 -12.35 -5.15
CA SER A 149 10.38 -13.10 -5.48
C SER A 149 9.91 -14.03 -4.34
N ARG A 150 10.53 -13.93 -3.18
CA ARG A 150 10.12 -14.72 -2.02
C ARG A 150 8.87 -14.13 -1.38
N PRO A 151 7.79 -14.92 -1.21
CA PRO A 151 6.64 -14.49 -0.41
C PRO A 151 7.06 -14.21 1.03
N VAL A 152 6.46 -13.19 1.64
CA VAL A 152 6.71 -12.83 3.05
C VAL A 152 5.53 -13.18 3.96
N GLY A 153 4.48 -13.81 3.41
CA GLY A 153 3.36 -14.33 4.19
C GLY A 153 2.25 -13.33 4.48
N GLN A 154 2.13 -12.25 3.70
CA GLN A 154 0.99 -11.34 3.79
C GLN A 154 -0.27 -12.07 3.33
N THR A 155 -1.42 -11.79 3.95
CA THR A 155 -2.70 -12.43 3.57
C THR A 155 -3.04 -12.17 2.10
N LEU A 156 -2.94 -10.93 1.66
CA LEU A 156 -2.94 -10.56 0.24
C LEU A 156 -1.55 -10.00 -0.09
N GLU A 157 -0.91 -10.58 -1.08
CA GLU A 157 0.49 -10.29 -1.34
C GLU A 157 0.74 -10.07 -2.82
N ILE A 158 1.47 -9.00 -3.14
CA ILE A 158 2.02 -8.74 -4.48
C ILE A 158 3.46 -9.21 -4.48
N VAL A 159 3.75 -10.27 -5.23
CA VAL A 159 5.10 -10.82 -5.36
C VAL A 159 5.69 -10.37 -6.68
N PRO A 160 6.72 -9.50 -6.69
CA PRO A 160 7.42 -9.16 -7.92
C PRO A 160 8.23 -10.35 -8.40
N LEU A 161 8.12 -10.69 -9.68
CA LEU A 161 8.83 -11.83 -10.28
C LEU A 161 10.13 -11.40 -10.98
N ALA A 162 10.50 -10.14 -10.87
CA ALA A 162 11.76 -9.54 -11.30
C ALA A 162 12.10 -8.38 -10.37
N ASN A 163 13.31 -7.82 -10.49
CA ASN A 163 13.70 -6.67 -9.69
C ASN A 163 12.87 -5.43 -10.10
N PRO A 164 11.99 -4.91 -9.22
CA PRO A 164 11.17 -3.75 -9.55
C PRO A 164 11.97 -2.43 -9.58
N ASN A 165 13.17 -2.43 -9.02
CA ASN A 165 13.98 -1.23 -8.86
C ASN A 165 14.90 -0.94 -10.06
N SER A 166 14.92 -1.82 -11.07
CA SER A 166 15.78 -1.68 -12.25
C SER A 166 15.00 -1.37 -13.54
N LEU A 167 13.72 -1.06 -13.43
CA LEU A 167 12.86 -0.86 -14.58
C LEU A 167 12.94 0.55 -15.13
N GLN A 168 12.86 0.64 -16.45
CA GLN A 168 12.67 1.87 -17.20
C GLN A 168 11.24 1.96 -17.71
N PRO A 169 10.75 3.17 -18.05
CA PRO A 169 9.43 3.31 -18.66
C PRO A 169 9.29 2.40 -19.89
N GLY A 170 8.15 1.74 -20.03
CA GLY A 170 7.86 0.80 -21.12
C GLY A 170 8.33 -0.63 -20.85
N GLN A 171 9.02 -0.90 -19.76
CA GLN A 171 9.38 -2.26 -19.37
C GLN A 171 8.34 -2.83 -18.41
N ALA A 172 7.88 -4.05 -18.69
CA ALA A 172 6.88 -4.71 -17.87
C ALA A 172 7.52 -5.31 -16.60
N LEU A 173 6.81 -5.20 -15.49
CA LEU A 173 7.09 -5.95 -14.27
C LEU A 173 6.09 -7.10 -14.15
N PRO A 174 6.52 -8.37 -14.30
CA PRO A 174 5.65 -9.48 -13.97
C PRO A 174 5.48 -9.55 -12.44
N VAL A 175 4.24 -9.67 -12.01
CA VAL A 175 3.90 -9.88 -10.59
C VAL A 175 2.99 -11.10 -10.47
N GLN A 176 3.01 -11.71 -9.29
CA GLN A 176 2.07 -12.74 -8.90
C GLN A 176 1.31 -12.27 -7.66
N ILE A 177 -0.01 -12.41 -7.71
CA ILE A 177 -0.88 -12.09 -6.58
C ILE A 177 -1.18 -13.38 -5.82
N LEU A 178 -0.90 -13.37 -4.53
CA LEU A 178 -1.23 -14.45 -3.62
C LEU A 178 -2.29 -14.01 -2.62
N TYR A 179 -3.24 -14.87 -2.36
CA TYR A 179 -4.20 -14.74 -1.27
C TYR A 179 -4.10 -15.97 -0.37
N GLN A 180 -3.75 -15.74 0.90
CA GLN A 180 -3.47 -16.82 1.86
C GLN A 180 -2.44 -17.83 1.35
N GLY A 181 -1.42 -17.32 0.65
CA GLY A 181 -0.33 -18.11 0.10
C GLY A 181 -0.62 -18.80 -1.24
N GLU A 182 -1.85 -18.71 -1.76
CA GLU A 182 -2.26 -19.34 -3.01
C GLU A 182 -2.44 -18.32 -4.14
N PRO A 183 -2.13 -18.68 -5.40
CA PRO A 183 -2.36 -17.80 -6.53
C PRO A 183 -3.83 -17.33 -6.63
N LEU A 184 -4.02 -16.03 -6.81
CA LEU A 184 -5.33 -15.42 -6.96
C LEU A 184 -5.62 -15.11 -8.43
N ALA A 185 -6.46 -15.91 -9.07
CA ALA A 185 -6.86 -15.72 -10.46
C ALA A 185 -7.97 -14.66 -10.59
N GLY A 186 -7.99 -13.95 -11.71
CA GLY A 186 -9.06 -13.01 -12.04
C GLY A 186 -9.08 -11.73 -11.19
N ALA A 187 -8.01 -11.46 -10.45
CA ALA A 187 -7.91 -10.24 -9.65
C ALA A 187 -7.53 -9.05 -10.52
N THR A 188 -8.20 -7.92 -10.31
CA THR A 188 -7.83 -6.66 -10.97
C THR A 188 -6.67 -6.03 -10.25
N VAL A 189 -5.57 -5.84 -10.97
CA VAL A 189 -4.37 -5.15 -10.51
C VAL A 189 -4.31 -3.80 -11.19
N THR A 190 -4.20 -2.73 -10.43
CA THR A 190 -4.07 -1.37 -10.94
C THR A 190 -2.72 -0.79 -10.54
N ALA A 191 -2.26 0.23 -11.24
CA ALA A 191 -1.05 0.96 -10.88
C ALA A 191 -1.15 2.42 -11.28
N THR A 192 -0.62 3.29 -10.42
CA THR A 192 -0.49 4.71 -10.70
C THR A 192 0.88 5.21 -10.25
N SER A 193 1.27 6.38 -10.72
CA SER A 193 2.49 7.05 -10.26
C SER A 193 2.15 8.39 -9.62
N ASP A 194 3.10 8.92 -8.86
CA ASP A 194 3.04 10.26 -8.29
C ASP A 194 2.81 11.33 -9.39
N THR A 195 3.54 11.23 -10.49
CA THR A 195 3.44 12.18 -11.61
C THR A 195 2.18 12.02 -12.44
N PHE A 196 1.66 10.81 -12.56
CA PHE A 196 0.41 10.56 -13.26
C PHE A 196 -0.79 11.06 -12.47
N ALA A 197 -0.82 10.83 -11.16
CA ALA A 197 -1.88 11.27 -10.28
C ALA A 197 -2.03 12.80 -10.24
N GLU A 198 -0.93 13.52 -10.36
CA GLU A 198 -0.94 15.00 -10.40
C GLU A 198 -1.56 15.59 -11.69
N ARG A 199 -1.65 14.79 -12.77
CA ARG A 199 -2.15 15.27 -14.08
C ARG A 199 -3.67 15.38 -14.18
N ASP A 200 -4.40 14.71 -13.29
CA ASP A 200 -5.86 14.68 -13.30
C ASP A 200 -6.44 15.48 -12.14
N SER A 201 -6.61 16.78 -12.34
CA SER A 201 -7.20 17.68 -11.34
C SER A 201 -8.67 17.36 -11.02
N ALA A 202 -9.43 16.80 -11.97
CA ALA A 202 -10.82 16.40 -11.74
C ALA A 202 -10.90 15.19 -10.81
N ALA A 203 -10.03 14.18 -11.01
CA ALA A 203 -9.95 13.03 -10.11
C ALA A 203 -9.49 13.44 -8.70
N ALA A 204 -8.57 14.41 -8.59
CA ALA A 204 -8.15 14.95 -7.31
C ALA A 204 -9.29 15.65 -6.56
N HIS A 205 -10.15 16.37 -7.26
CA HIS A 205 -11.34 17.00 -6.67
C HIS A 205 -12.34 15.97 -6.13
N ASP A 206 -12.52 14.85 -6.81
CA ASP A 206 -13.41 13.77 -6.39
C ASP A 206 -12.75 12.82 -5.40
N HIS A 207 -11.54 13.10 -4.94
CA HIS A 207 -10.71 12.22 -4.09
C HIS A 207 -10.52 10.81 -4.67
N ARG A 208 -10.54 10.70 -6.00
CA ARG A 208 -10.22 9.47 -6.73
C ARG A 208 -8.79 9.53 -7.21
N GLU A 209 -8.08 8.44 -7.03
CA GLU A 209 -6.73 8.29 -7.56
C GLU A 209 -6.82 7.79 -9.00
N PRO A 210 -6.35 8.56 -10.00
CA PRO A 210 -6.35 8.09 -11.38
C PRO A 210 -5.36 6.95 -11.56
N GLN A 211 -5.78 5.90 -12.27
CA GLN A 211 -4.96 4.72 -12.52
C GLN A 211 -4.41 4.75 -13.94
N ALA A 212 -3.09 4.62 -14.06
CA ALA A 212 -2.39 4.59 -15.35
C ALA A 212 -2.34 3.19 -15.97
N PHE A 213 -2.53 2.16 -15.16
CA PHE A 213 -2.51 0.75 -15.58
C PHE A 213 -3.65 0.00 -14.92
N SER A 214 -4.25 -0.93 -15.65
CA SER A 214 -5.20 -1.92 -15.12
C SER A 214 -5.04 -3.23 -15.90
N GLY A 215 -5.02 -4.34 -15.20
CA GLY A 215 -4.96 -5.68 -15.76
C GLY A 215 -5.53 -6.72 -14.81
N GLN A 216 -5.84 -7.89 -15.34
CA GLN A 216 -6.35 -9.01 -14.54
C GLN A 216 -5.34 -10.15 -14.49
N THR A 217 -5.24 -10.78 -13.33
CA THR A 217 -4.39 -11.95 -13.14
C THR A 217 -4.94 -13.15 -13.90
N ASP A 218 -4.03 -13.97 -14.40
CA ASP A 218 -4.31 -15.24 -15.04
C ASP A 218 -4.60 -16.35 -14.00
N LYS A 219 -4.71 -17.60 -14.46
CA LYS A 219 -4.99 -18.76 -13.58
C LYS A 219 -3.88 -19.01 -12.56
N GLN A 220 -2.66 -18.56 -12.80
CA GLN A 220 -1.53 -18.65 -11.90
C GLN A 220 -1.37 -17.40 -11.01
N GLY A 221 -2.33 -16.48 -11.05
CA GLY A 221 -2.28 -15.23 -10.30
C GLY A 221 -1.29 -14.20 -10.88
N LYS A 222 -0.88 -14.35 -12.13
CA LYS A 222 0.17 -13.51 -12.74
C LYS A 222 -0.43 -12.45 -13.65
N VAL A 223 0.21 -11.28 -13.67
CA VAL A 223 -0.07 -10.18 -14.57
C VAL A 223 1.20 -9.37 -14.80
N ASN A 224 1.34 -8.79 -15.98
CA ASN A 224 2.45 -7.88 -16.30
C ASN A 224 1.99 -6.43 -16.07
N VAL A 225 2.59 -5.76 -15.09
CA VAL A 225 2.38 -4.33 -14.86
C VAL A 225 3.28 -3.54 -15.79
N LEU A 226 2.71 -2.62 -16.56
CA LEU A 226 3.44 -1.85 -17.57
C LEU A 226 3.44 -0.35 -17.21
N PRO A 227 4.48 0.15 -16.51
CA PRO A 227 4.64 1.57 -16.27
C PRO A 227 5.20 2.28 -17.50
N LEU A 228 4.50 3.30 -18.00
CA LEU A 228 4.86 3.99 -19.22
C LEU A 228 5.60 5.31 -19.01
N ILE A 229 5.64 5.83 -17.79
CA ILE A 229 6.30 7.09 -17.47
C ILE A 229 7.18 6.92 -16.23
N GLU A 230 8.18 7.78 -16.10
CA GLU A 230 9.01 7.86 -14.90
C GLU A 230 8.22 8.32 -13.68
N GLY A 231 8.61 7.86 -12.54
CA GLY A 231 8.06 8.28 -11.26
C GLY A 231 8.10 7.20 -10.20
N LEU A 232 7.55 7.51 -9.06
CA LEU A 232 7.30 6.55 -8.00
C LEU A 232 5.93 5.92 -8.26
N TRP A 233 5.92 4.61 -8.45
CA TRP A 233 4.72 3.85 -8.81
C TRP A 233 4.20 3.04 -7.64
N LYS A 234 2.88 2.98 -7.53
CA LYS A 234 2.18 2.12 -6.59
C LYS A 234 1.29 1.14 -7.36
N VAL A 235 1.60 -0.14 -7.23
CA VAL A 235 0.78 -1.26 -7.70
C VAL A 235 -0.19 -1.62 -6.59
N LYS A 236 -1.45 -1.89 -6.93
CA LYS A 236 -2.50 -2.16 -5.96
C LYS A 236 -3.40 -3.30 -6.40
N VAL A 237 -3.81 -4.10 -5.45
CA VAL A 237 -4.85 -5.13 -5.60
C VAL A 237 -5.76 -5.10 -4.37
N VAL A 238 -7.05 -5.36 -4.59
CA VAL A 238 -8.06 -5.47 -3.54
C VAL A 238 -8.78 -6.80 -3.72
N HIS A 239 -8.96 -7.53 -2.64
CA HIS A 239 -9.75 -8.77 -2.63
C HIS A 239 -10.81 -8.72 -1.55
N LYS A 240 -12.06 -8.82 -1.97
CA LYS A 240 -13.22 -8.78 -1.08
C LYS A 240 -13.92 -10.14 -1.09
N THR A 241 -14.28 -10.61 0.09
CA THR A 241 -15.01 -11.86 0.30
C THR A 241 -16.13 -11.62 1.31
N PRO A 242 -17.22 -12.41 1.27
CA PRO A 242 -18.18 -12.38 2.36
C PRO A 242 -17.50 -12.71 3.70
N PHE A 243 -17.86 -11.99 4.76
CA PHE A 243 -17.41 -12.35 6.10
C PHE A 243 -18.14 -13.62 6.57
N ALA A 244 -17.45 -14.51 7.28
CA ALA A 244 -17.96 -15.83 7.63
C ALA A 244 -19.25 -15.79 8.46
N ASP A 245 -19.38 -14.83 9.38
CA ASP A 245 -20.57 -14.62 10.19
C ASP A 245 -21.24 -13.28 9.84
N ALA A 246 -22.30 -13.33 9.07
CA ALA A 246 -23.05 -12.16 8.61
C ALA A 246 -23.65 -11.33 9.75
N LYS A 247 -23.81 -11.88 10.95
CA LYS A 247 -24.26 -11.16 12.14
C LYS A 247 -23.17 -10.27 12.71
N VAL A 248 -21.90 -10.59 12.44
CA VAL A 248 -20.74 -9.84 12.89
C VAL A 248 -20.34 -8.79 11.86
N CYS A 249 -20.31 -9.12 10.57
CA CYS A 249 -19.92 -8.21 9.50
C CYS A 249 -20.39 -8.73 8.15
N GLN A 250 -20.57 -7.86 7.16
CA GLN A 250 -20.96 -8.28 5.81
C GLN A 250 -19.80 -8.80 4.99
N GLU A 251 -18.64 -8.13 5.02
CA GLU A 251 -17.54 -8.50 4.15
C GLU A 251 -16.17 -8.37 4.82
N SER A 252 -15.24 -9.14 4.29
CA SER A 252 -13.81 -8.98 4.51
C SER A 252 -13.18 -8.35 3.27
N ALA A 253 -12.28 -7.37 3.47
CA ALA A 253 -11.50 -6.79 2.39
C ALA A 253 -10.02 -6.80 2.75
N ALA A 254 -9.20 -7.32 1.85
CA ALA A 254 -7.76 -7.24 1.91
C ALA A 254 -7.26 -6.30 0.81
N TYR A 255 -6.30 -5.47 1.15
CA TYR A 255 -5.67 -4.49 0.26
C TYR A 255 -4.17 -4.73 0.27
N ALA A 256 -3.53 -4.72 -0.88
CA ALA A 256 -2.08 -4.85 -0.96
C ALA A 256 -1.51 -3.84 -1.95
N THR A 257 -0.35 -3.29 -1.61
CA THR A 257 0.41 -2.37 -2.45
C THR A 257 1.86 -2.80 -2.58
N LEU A 258 2.46 -2.47 -3.73
CA LEU A 258 3.89 -2.54 -3.98
C LEU A 258 4.32 -1.20 -4.55
N VAL A 259 5.26 -0.54 -3.87
CA VAL A 259 5.82 0.73 -4.34
C VAL A 259 7.18 0.45 -4.99
N MET A 260 7.40 1.06 -6.15
CA MET A 260 8.61 0.88 -6.93
C MET A 260 8.99 2.16 -7.68
N PRO A 261 10.28 2.49 -7.81
CA PRO A 261 10.73 3.57 -8.67
C PRO A 261 10.79 3.09 -10.12
N ILE A 262 10.41 3.95 -11.05
CA ILE A 262 10.56 3.71 -12.49
C ILE A 262 11.40 4.83 -13.08
N GLY A 263 12.54 4.48 -13.67
CA GLY A 263 13.52 5.41 -14.22
C GLY A 263 14.65 5.76 -13.25
N LYS A 264 15.79 6.13 -13.79
CA LYS A 264 17.04 6.28 -13.03
C LYS A 264 17.00 7.38 -11.96
N GLU A 265 16.33 8.49 -12.22
CA GLU A 265 16.30 9.64 -11.31
C GLU A 265 15.59 9.32 -9.99
N ARG A 266 14.58 8.45 -10.05
CA ARG A 266 13.84 8.03 -8.85
C ARG A 266 14.48 6.85 -8.12
N ALA A 267 15.34 6.08 -8.80
CA ALA A 267 16.06 4.97 -8.19
C ALA A 267 17.16 5.39 -7.22
N GLN A 268 17.61 6.65 -7.26
CA GLN A 268 18.72 7.18 -6.44
C GLN A 268 18.29 7.79 -5.09
N GLY A 269 17.21 7.32 -4.52
CA GLY A 269 16.80 7.69 -3.17
C GLY A 269 16.12 9.07 -3.09
N HIS A 270 15.30 9.21 -2.08
CA HIS A 270 14.62 10.45 -1.76
C HIS A 270 15.64 11.45 -1.17
N GLY A 271 16.26 12.23 -2.03
CA GLY A 271 16.93 13.46 -1.58
C GLY A 271 15.85 14.38 -1.02
N HIS A 272 15.90 14.68 0.25
CA HIS A 272 15.11 15.75 0.82
C HIS A 272 15.54 17.04 0.14
N HIS A 273 14.78 17.48 -0.84
CA HIS A 273 14.89 18.85 -1.30
C HIS A 273 14.27 19.75 -0.23
N HIS A 274 15.11 20.20 0.68
CA HIS A 274 14.77 21.37 1.47
C HIS A 274 14.77 22.55 0.51
N HIS A 275 13.60 23.00 0.10
CA HIS A 275 13.46 24.31 -0.49
C HIS A 275 13.70 25.34 0.60
N HIS A 276 14.89 25.89 0.63
CA HIS A 276 15.15 27.16 1.31
C HIS A 276 14.53 28.25 0.44
N HIS A 277 13.40 28.78 0.88
CA HIS A 277 12.92 30.08 0.39
C HIS A 277 13.78 31.15 1.04
N HIS A 278 14.48 31.92 0.20
CA HIS A 278 15.02 33.23 0.53
C HIS A 278 13.93 34.28 0.31
#